data_91629c2ae1ed83f5366063a90ff29a51
#
_entry.id   91629c2ae1ed83f5366063a90ff29a51
#
_cell.length_a   1.000
_cell.length_b   1.000
_cell.length_c   1.000
_cell.angle_alpha   90.00
_cell.angle_beta   90.00
_cell.angle_gamma   90.00
#
_symmetry.space_group_name_H-M   'P 1'
#
loop_
_entity.id
_entity.type
_entity.pdbx_description
1 polymer ?
#
loop_
_entity_poly.entity_id
_entity_poly.type
_entity_poly.pdbx_seq_one_letter_code
_entity_poly.pdbx_strand_id
1 'polypeptide(L)'
;RYTAPAREPEAVTLVKSRPTILRYLEDIVDAAEYELMLSLTPSLLERFESTLRSRREAGIATEILLSPAADAPAPEEFDYDAVASTVKGRRGITTPVAAVADGDYSMYATRESVRGAADRYGVIFNRSELGFLVSAFLNTVLWTTADEIASDDSELPFPRRYGTIRRCISDLVALDGEFYATIEGREVESGDSWVVQGRVETVSFGPNREVATLVVMTEDGPVDVGGQVAAYEDIEAYEIRVGRDAPPTV
;
A
#
# COMPACT_ATOMS: atom_id res chain seq x y z
N ARG A 1 20.06 25.01 23.77
CA ARG A 1 19.70 25.25 22.35
C ARG A 1 19.55 23.85 21.74
N TYR A 2 18.33 23.40 21.58
CA TYR A 2 18.03 22.23 20.79
C TYR A 2 18.18 22.60 19.32
N THR A 3 19.18 22.03 18.66
CA THR A 3 19.23 21.96 17.20
C THR A 3 18.63 20.63 16.83
N ALA A 4 17.31 20.59 16.61
CA ALA A 4 16.71 19.46 15.93
C ALA A 4 17.34 19.35 14.52
N PRO A 5 17.73 18.16 14.05
CA PRO A 5 18.10 18.01 12.65
C PRO A 5 16.89 18.46 11.82
N ALA A 6 17.17 19.23 10.75
CA ALA A 6 16.15 19.67 9.82
C ALA A 6 15.54 18.42 9.16
N ARG A 7 14.48 17.89 9.73
CA ARG A 7 13.54 17.04 8.98
C ARG A 7 12.95 17.96 7.93
N GLU A 8 12.97 17.53 6.67
CA GLU A 8 12.14 18.17 5.66
C GLU A 8 10.70 18.21 6.22
N PRO A 9 10.05 19.39 6.18
CA PRO A 9 8.72 19.50 6.77
C PRO A 9 7.80 18.49 6.05
N GLU A 10 7.13 17.64 6.82
CA GLU A 10 6.07 16.76 6.34
C GLU A 10 5.07 17.64 5.59
N ALA A 11 5.08 17.56 4.27
CA ALA A 11 4.22 18.41 3.47
C ALA A 11 2.83 17.81 3.38
N VAL A 12 1.93 18.26 4.26
CA VAL A 12 0.48 18.07 4.07
C VAL A 12 -0.02 19.21 3.20
N THR A 13 -0.50 18.86 2.01
CA THR A 13 -1.01 19.84 1.06
C THR A 13 -2.52 19.70 0.88
N LEU A 14 -3.25 20.79 1.13
CA LEU A 14 -4.69 20.87 0.84
C LEU A 14 -4.91 21.39 -0.58
N VAL A 15 -5.61 20.65 -1.40
CA VAL A 15 -5.90 20.97 -2.82
C VAL A 15 -7.39 21.13 -3.04
N LYS A 16 -7.80 22.18 -3.75
CA LYS A 16 -9.22 22.53 -3.97
C LYS A 16 -9.69 22.34 -5.41
N SER A 17 -8.77 22.18 -6.36
CA SER A 17 -9.16 22.09 -7.77
C SER A 17 -9.05 20.66 -8.29
N ARG A 18 -10.06 20.22 -9.04
CA ARG A 18 -10.07 18.91 -9.70
C ARG A 18 -8.80 18.68 -10.58
N PRO A 19 -8.37 19.62 -11.44
CA PRO A 19 -7.15 19.41 -12.22
C PRO A 19 -5.91 19.17 -11.36
N THR A 20 -5.79 19.88 -10.22
CA THR A 20 -4.66 19.71 -9.30
C THR A 20 -4.74 18.36 -8.57
N ILE A 21 -5.93 17.93 -8.14
CA ILE A 21 -6.13 16.60 -7.54
C ILE A 21 -5.73 15.49 -8.53
N LEU A 22 -6.17 15.59 -9.80
CA LEU A 22 -5.83 14.60 -10.81
C LEU A 22 -4.34 14.57 -11.15
N ARG A 23 -3.67 15.72 -11.13
CA ARG A 23 -2.22 15.79 -11.30
C ARG A 23 -1.50 15.10 -10.15
N TYR A 24 -1.87 15.35 -8.90
CA TYR A 24 -1.27 14.65 -7.76
C TYR A 24 -1.55 13.15 -7.78
N LEU A 25 -2.73 12.72 -8.24
CA LEU A 25 -2.99 11.31 -8.45
C LEU A 25 -2.01 10.70 -9.45
N GLU A 26 -1.75 11.38 -10.56
CA GLU A 26 -0.77 10.99 -11.57
C GLU A 26 0.66 10.98 -10.99
N ASP A 27 1.05 12.05 -10.27
CA ASP A 27 2.35 12.15 -9.60
C ASP A 27 2.60 10.97 -8.62
N ILE A 28 1.57 10.54 -7.86
CA ILE A 28 1.66 9.40 -6.94
C ILE A 28 1.80 8.08 -7.70
N VAL A 29 1.00 7.88 -8.75
CA VAL A 29 1.09 6.68 -9.60
C VAL A 29 2.47 6.56 -10.24
N ASP A 30 3.01 7.69 -10.71
CA ASP A 30 4.34 7.73 -11.34
C ASP A 30 5.48 7.57 -10.35
N ALA A 31 5.28 7.97 -9.09
CA ALA A 31 6.30 7.87 -8.05
C ALA A 31 6.45 6.47 -7.45
N ALA A 32 5.46 5.57 -7.66
CA ALA A 32 5.51 4.22 -7.11
C ALA A 32 6.73 3.44 -7.62
N GLU A 33 7.52 2.90 -6.70
CA GLU A 33 8.71 2.11 -7.00
C GLU A 33 8.46 0.60 -6.92
N TYR A 34 7.56 0.15 -6.02
CA TYR A 34 7.30 -1.28 -5.81
C TYR A 34 5.85 -1.62 -5.42
N GLU A 35 5.10 -0.71 -4.82
CA GLU A 35 3.72 -0.95 -4.37
C GLU A 35 2.81 0.25 -4.68
N LEU A 36 1.64 -0.02 -5.23
CA LEU A 36 0.63 1.00 -5.53
C LEU A 36 -0.75 0.49 -5.11
N MET A 37 -1.42 1.24 -4.26
CA MET A 37 -2.80 0.97 -3.85
C MET A 37 -3.71 2.15 -4.20
N LEU A 38 -4.78 1.87 -4.94
CA LEU A 38 -5.66 2.89 -5.50
C LEU A 38 -7.13 2.64 -5.14
N SER A 39 -7.85 3.71 -4.84
CA SER A 39 -9.32 3.73 -4.84
C SER A 39 -9.78 4.69 -5.93
N LEU A 40 -10.38 4.16 -6.98
CA LEU A 40 -10.73 4.89 -8.20
C LEU A 40 -12.22 4.78 -8.54
N THR A 41 -12.70 5.71 -9.36
CA THR A 41 -13.94 5.51 -10.12
C THR A 41 -13.60 4.79 -11.44
N PRO A 42 -14.56 4.08 -12.07
CA PRO A 42 -14.34 3.48 -13.39
C PRO A 42 -13.80 4.46 -14.43
N SER A 43 -14.31 5.70 -14.45
CA SER A 43 -13.82 6.75 -15.37
C SER A 43 -12.39 7.22 -15.08
N LEU A 44 -11.89 7.05 -13.85
CA LEU A 44 -10.49 7.30 -13.53
C LEU A 44 -9.62 6.10 -13.91
N LEU A 45 -10.12 4.87 -13.77
CA LEU A 45 -9.43 3.69 -14.28
C LEU A 45 -9.17 3.83 -15.78
N GLU A 46 -10.20 4.13 -16.58
CA GLU A 46 -10.05 4.36 -18.02
C GLU A 46 -9.04 5.49 -18.33
N ARG A 47 -9.11 6.58 -17.57
CA ARG A 47 -8.19 7.72 -17.74
C ARG A 47 -6.73 7.35 -17.49
N PHE A 48 -6.46 6.54 -16.47
CA PHE A 48 -5.11 6.15 -16.03
C PHE A 48 -4.65 4.80 -16.59
N GLU A 49 -5.45 4.15 -17.43
CA GLU A 49 -5.17 2.81 -17.94
C GLU A 49 -3.74 2.67 -18.49
N SER A 50 -3.33 3.57 -19.38
CA SER A 50 -2.00 3.50 -20.00
C SER A 50 -0.86 3.65 -18.98
N THR A 51 -1.02 4.52 -17.99
CA THR A 51 -0.03 4.71 -16.93
C THR A 51 0.02 3.48 -16.02
N LEU A 52 -1.13 2.94 -15.66
CA LEU A 52 -1.22 1.73 -14.82
C LEU A 52 -0.60 0.51 -15.52
N ARG A 53 -0.86 0.32 -16.82
CA ARG A 53 -0.18 -0.71 -17.62
C ARG A 53 1.33 -0.57 -17.56
N SER A 54 1.85 0.64 -17.75
CA SER A 54 3.29 0.91 -17.68
C SER A 54 3.87 0.60 -16.29
N ARG A 55 3.15 0.93 -15.20
CA ARG A 55 3.57 0.57 -13.84
C ARG A 55 3.58 -0.95 -13.63
N ARG A 56 2.53 -1.64 -14.09
CA ARG A 56 2.43 -3.09 -14.03
C ARG A 56 3.55 -3.79 -14.81
N GLU A 57 3.85 -3.32 -16.02
CA GLU A 57 4.98 -3.80 -16.85
C GLU A 57 6.34 -3.55 -16.18
N ALA A 58 6.46 -2.49 -15.40
CA ALA A 58 7.65 -2.20 -14.58
C ALA A 58 7.76 -3.10 -13.33
N GLY A 59 6.79 -3.98 -13.06
CA GLY A 59 6.81 -4.90 -11.92
C GLY A 59 6.24 -4.30 -10.64
N ILE A 60 5.56 -3.15 -10.70
CA ILE A 60 4.92 -2.53 -9.53
C ILE A 60 3.69 -3.35 -9.12
N ALA A 61 3.66 -3.79 -7.88
CA ALA A 61 2.51 -4.48 -7.30
C ALA A 61 1.34 -3.50 -7.15
N THR A 62 0.32 -3.64 -8.00
CA THR A 62 -0.79 -2.68 -8.06
C THR A 62 -2.09 -3.32 -7.58
N GLU A 63 -2.76 -2.69 -6.62
CA GLU A 63 -4.09 -3.05 -6.13
C GLU A 63 -5.08 -1.92 -6.42
N ILE A 64 -6.24 -2.25 -7.00
CA ILE A 64 -7.24 -1.25 -7.37
C ILE A 64 -8.60 -1.58 -6.74
N LEU A 65 -9.14 -0.62 -6.03
CA LEU A 65 -10.53 -0.62 -5.57
C LEU A 65 -11.37 0.24 -6.49
N LEU A 66 -12.37 -0.34 -7.15
CA LEU A 66 -13.31 0.39 -8.01
C LEU A 66 -14.63 0.69 -7.29
N SER A 67 -15.10 1.91 -7.40
CA SER A 67 -16.40 2.33 -6.86
C SER A 67 -17.09 3.38 -7.73
N PRO A 68 -18.40 3.18 -8.03
CA PRO A 68 -19.21 2.02 -7.68
C PRO A 68 -18.89 0.81 -8.56
N ALA A 69 -18.93 -0.38 -7.98
CA ALA A 69 -18.67 -1.64 -8.69
C ALA A 69 -19.64 -1.87 -9.88
N ALA A 70 -20.86 -1.36 -9.77
CA ALA A 70 -21.87 -1.52 -10.82
C ALA A 70 -21.53 -0.79 -12.14
N ASP A 71 -20.65 0.20 -12.08
CA ASP A 71 -20.19 0.97 -13.25
C ASP A 71 -18.82 0.48 -13.75
N ALA A 72 -18.22 -0.52 -13.10
CA ALA A 72 -16.95 -1.10 -13.53
C ALA A 72 -17.14 -1.88 -14.83
N PRO A 73 -16.19 -1.81 -15.79
CA PRO A 73 -16.22 -2.66 -16.96
C PRO A 73 -16.33 -4.15 -16.60
N ALA A 74 -17.03 -4.93 -17.42
CA ALA A 74 -17.05 -6.38 -17.23
C ALA A 74 -15.64 -6.98 -17.49
N PRO A 75 -15.25 -8.06 -16.79
CA PRO A 75 -13.92 -8.68 -17.01
C PRO A 75 -13.66 -9.13 -18.46
N GLU A 76 -14.72 -9.40 -19.22
CA GLU A 76 -14.64 -9.75 -20.64
C GLU A 76 -14.40 -8.54 -21.54
N GLU A 77 -14.63 -7.32 -21.04
CA GLU A 77 -14.53 -6.07 -21.80
C GLU A 77 -13.26 -5.28 -21.44
N PHE A 78 -12.63 -5.58 -20.30
CA PHE A 78 -11.47 -4.85 -19.81
C PHE A 78 -10.40 -5.81 -19.24
N ASP A 79 -9.18 -5.65 -19.72
CA ASP A 79 -8.02 -6.42 -19.30
C ASP A 79 -7.47 -5.90 -17.97
N TYR A 80 -8.03 -6.38 -16.86
CA TYR A 80 -7.66 -5.99 -15.51
C TYR A 80 -6.25 -6.42 -15.13
N ASP A 81 -5.79 -7.59 -15.58
CA ASP A 81 -4.47 -8.14 -15.24
C ASP A 81 -3.34 -7.28 -15.78
N ALA A 82 -3.59 -6.56 -16.88
CA ALA A 82 -2.62 -5.64 -17.43
C ALA A 82 -2.47 -4.33 -16.64
N VAL A 83 -3.39 -4.00 -15.74
CA VAL A 83 -3.36 -2.76 -14.96
C VAL A 83 -3.15 -2.97 -13.47
N ALA A 84 -3.47 -4.16 -12.94
CA ALA A 84 -3.37 -4.46 -11.52
C ALA A 84 -3.14 -5.95 -11.24
N SER A 85 -2.55 -6.26 -10.10
CA SER A 85 -2.46 -7.62 -9.58
C SER A 85 -3.77 -8.07 -8.92
N THR A 86 -4.54 -7.15 -8.39
CA THR A 86 -5.86 -7.45 -7.82
C THR A 86 -6.78 -6.25 -7.98
N VAL A 87 -7.99 -6.50 -8.44
CA VAL A 87 -9.04 -5.48 -8.55
C VAL A 87 -10.26 -5.92 -7.76
N LYS A 88 -10.73 -5.04 -6.88
CA LYS A 88 -11.95 -5.23 -6.11
C LYS A 88 -12.98 -4.16 -6.40
N GLY A 89 -14.24 -4.52 -6.29
CA GLY A 89 -15.39 -3.64 -6.49
C GLY A 89 -16.15 -3.35 -5.20
N ARG A 90 -16.48 -2.10 -4.97
CA ARG A 90 -17.28 -1.67 -3.82
C ARG A 90 -18.55 -0.98 -4.27
N ARG A 91 -19.68 -1.32 -3.64
CA ARG A 91 -21.01 -0.77 -4.00
C ARG A 91 -21.19 0.70 -3.63
N GLY A 92 -20.46 1.19 -2.63
CA GLY A 92 -20.66 2.50 -2.04
C GLY A 92 -20.33 3.65 -2.99
N ILE A 93 -21.32 4.45 -3.37
CA ILE A 93 -21.15 5.62 -4.25
C ILE A 93 -20.39 6.79 -3.61
N THR A 94 -20.20 6.78 -2.32
CA THR A 94 -19.49 7.81 -1.54
C THR A 94 -18.03 7.41 -1.24
N THR A 95 -17.56 6.29 -1.80
CA THR A 95 -16.17 5.87 -1.63
C THR A 95 -15.22 6.96 -2.13
N PRO A 96 -14.23 7.36 -1.34
CA PRO A 96 -13.28 8.39 -1.74
C PRO A 96 -12.38 7.92 -2.88
N VAL A 97 -11.80 8.86 -3.60
CA VAL A 97 -10.64 8.62 -4.45
C VAL A 97 -9.39 8.75 -3.58
N ALA A 98 -8.57 7.74 -3.60
CA ALA A 98 -7.35 7.71 -2.82
C ALA A 98 -6.24 6.96 -3.56
N ALA A 99 -5.00 7.30 -3.28
CA ALA A 99 -3.82 6.64 -3.81
C ALA A 99 -2.75 6.58 -2.73
N VAL A 100 -2.01 5.48 -2.70
CA VAL A 100 -0.85 5.29 -1.86
C VAL A 100 0.24 4.61 -2.69
N ALA A 101 1.40 5.24 -2.79
CA ALA A 101 2.61 4.66 -3.36
C ALA A 101 3.58 4.33 -2.23
N ASP A 102 4.09 3.11 -2.23
CA ASP A 102 5.15 2.60 -1.33
C ASP A 102 4.88 2.82 0.17
N GLY A 103 3.60 2.98 0.53
CA GLY A 103 3.14 3.13 1.91
C GLY A 103 3.18 4.55 2.48
N ASP A 104 3.87 5.50 1.87
CA ASP A 104 4.15 6.83 2.44
C ASP A 104 3.71 8.03 1.60
N TYR A 105 3.77 7.97 0.27
CA TYR A 105 3.26 9.02 -0.58
C TYR A 105 1.79 8.78 -0.90
N SER A 106 0.90 9.59 -0.33
CA SER A 106 -0.51 9.30 -0.42
C SER A 106 -1.40 10.52 -0.64
N MET A 107 -2.60 10.26 -1.14
CA MET A 107 -3.66 11.24 -1.24
C MET A 107 -5.02 10.68 -0.85
N TYR A 108 -5.86 11.58 -0.35
CA TYR A 108 -7.28 11.33 -0.11
C TYR A 108 -8.10 12.48 -0.70
N ALA A 109 -9.10 12.18 -1.51
CA ALA A 109 -10.02 13.16 -2.05
C ALA A 109 -11.46 12.63 -1.99
N THR A 110 -12.40 13.48 -1.61
CA THR A 110 -13.80 13.09 -1.70
C THR A 110 -14.21 12.90 -3.16
N ARG A 111 -15.15 12.01 -3.42
CA ARG A 111 -15.63 11.76 -4.78
C ARG A 111 -16.17 13.03 -5.48
N GLU A 112 -16.82 13.90 -4.71
CA GLU A 112 -17.34 15.17 -5.19
C GLU A 112 -16.24 16.13 -5.63
N SER A 113 -15.07 16.09 -4.98
CA SER A 113 -13.90 16.89 -5.37
C SER A 113 -13.40 16.52 -6.74
N VAL A 114 -13.42 15.23 -7.07
CA VAL A 114 -13.01 14.71 -8.36
C VAL A 114 -14.06 14.97 -9.45
N ARG A 115 -15.34 15.11 -9.07
CA ARG A 115 -16.41 15.50 -9.99
C ARG A 115 -16.48 17.01 -10.28
N GLY A 116 -15.67 17.81 -9.58
CA GLY A 116 -15.59 19.25 -9.81
C GLY A 116 -16.64 20.07 -9.05
N ALA A 117 -17.21 19.55 -7.98
CA ALA A 117 -18.10 20.32 -7.11
C ALA A 117 -17.33 21.44 -6.38
N ALA A 118 -17.94 22.61 -6.25
CA ALA A 118 -17.37 23.73 -5.49
C ALA A 118 -17.20 23.36 -3.99
N ASP A 119 -16.21 23.98 -3.34
CA ASP A 119 -15.93 23.86 -1.90
C ASP A 119 -15.47 22.46 -1.40
N ARG A 120 -14.98 21.62 -2.27
CA ARG A 120 -14.43 20.30 -1.93
C ARG A 120 -12.91 20.30 -2.11
N TYR A 121 -12.22 19.43 -1.37
CA TYR A 121 -10.77 19.37 -1.39
C TYR A 121 -10.24 17.94 -1.29
N GLY A 122 -9.01 17.76 -1.72
CA GLY A 122 -8.18 16.61 -1.45
C GLY A 122 -7.03 16.99 -0.51
N VAL A 123 -6.49 16.02 0.18
CA VAL A 123 -5.32 16.13 1.04
C VAL A 123 -4.24 15.23 0.47
N ILE A 124 -3.02 15.77 0.35
CA ILE A 124 -1.84 15.05 -0.12
C ILE A 124 -0.87 14.97 1.05
N PHE A 125 -0.34 13.77 1.28
CA PHE A 125 0.69 13.50 2.26
C PHE A 125 1.95 13.08 1.51
N ASN A 126 2.97 13.92 1.50
CA ASN A 126 4.20 13.65 0.78
C ASN A 126 5.24 13.07 1.74
N ARG A 127 5.52 11.76 1.62
CA ARG A 127 6.49 11.01 2.41
C ARG A 127 6.37 11.30 3.91
N SER A 128 5.18 11.09 4.43
CA SER A 128 4.80 11.46 5.79
C SER A 128 4.29 10.24 6.54
N GLU A 129 4.63 10.13 7.83
CA GLU A 129 4.01 9.16 8.74
C GLU A 129 2.46 9.26 8.72
N LEU A 130 1.92 10.44 8.34
CA LEU A 130 0.49 10.63 8.14
C LEU A 130 -0.05 9.93 6.89
N GLY A 131 0.79 9.64 5.90
CA GLY A 131 0.44 8.85 4.71
C GLY A 131 -0.07 7.46 5.07
N PHE A 132 0.47 6.89 6.14
CA PHE A 132 -0.01 5.63 6.71
C PHE A 132 -1.51 5.64 7.03
N LEU A 133 -2.08 6.76 7.46
CA LEU A 133 -3.52 6.84 7.76
C LEU A 133 -4.38 6.53 6.53
N VAL A 134 -3.95 6.97 5.34
CA VAL A 134 -4.65 6.67 4.09
C VAL A 134 -4.48 5.20 3.73
N SER A 135 -3.27 4.66 3.86
CA SER A 135 -2.98 3.24 3.65
C SER A 135 -3.78 2.36 4.60
N ALA A 136 -3.77 2.65 5.89
CA ALA A 136 -4.54 1.91 6.89
C ALA A 136 -6.04 1.94 6.57
N PHE A 137 -6.59 3.10 6.23
CA PHE A 137 -8.01 3.25 5.86
C PHE A 137 -8.36 2.44 4.61
N LEU A 138 -7.54 2.49 3.57
CA LEU A 138 -7.74 1.69 2.36
C LEU A 138 -7.74 0.19 2.69
N ASN A 139 -6.71 -0.28 3.38
CA ASN A 139 -6.50 -1.70 3.66
C ASN A 139 -7.50 -2.30 4.65
N THR A 140 -7.89 -1.55 5.70
CA THR A 140 -8.71 -2.10 6.79
C THR A 140 -10.19 -1.81 6.65
N VAL A 141 -10.56 -0.72 6.00
CA VAL A 141 -11.96 -0.30 5.88
C VAL A 141 -12.51 -0.54 4.49
N LEU A 142 -11.83 -0.08 3.46
CA LEU A 142 -12.38 -0.14 2.10
C LEU A 142 -12.14 -1.51 1.45
N TRP A 143 -10.93 -2.02 1.52
CA TRP A 143 -10.53 -3.28 0.87
C TRP A 143 -11.23 -4.50 1.42
N THR A 144 -11.44 -4.54 2.74
CA THR A 144 -12.12 -5.65 3.44
C THR A 144 -13.63 -5.73 3.17
N THR A 145 -14.23 -4.65 2.67
CA THR A 145 -15.66 -4.54 2.38
C THR A 145 -15.97 -4.52 0.88
N ALA A 146 -15.02 -4.95 0.08
CA ALA A 146 -15.12 -5.00 -1.37
C ALA A 146 -15.06 -6.45 -1.87
N ASP A 147 -15.81 -6.74 -2.93
CA ASP A 147 -15.82 -8.02 -3.61
C ASP A 147 -14.75 -8.06 -4.71
N GLU A 148 -14.11 -9.20 -4.93
CA GLU A 148 -13.12 -9.37 -5.99
C GLU A 148 -13.78 -9.29 -7.37
N ILE A 149 -13.15 -8.55 -8.28
CA ILE A 149 -13.52 -8.47 -9.70
C ILE A 149 -12.54 -9.28 -10.54
N ALA A 150 -11.24 -9.11 -10.28
CA ALA A 150 -10.17 -9.81 -10.98
C ALA A 150 -8.95 -9.97 -10.06
N SER A 151 -8.21 -11.04 -10.25
CA SER A 151 -6.94 -11.30 -9.55
C SER A 151 -6.01 -12.01 -10.54
N ASP A 152 -4.82 -11.44 -10.73
CA ASP A 152 -3.76 -12.06 -11.51
C ASP A 152 -2.99 -13.03 -10.60
N ASP A 153 -3.08 -14.32 -10.90
CA ASP A 153 -2.35 -15.38 -10.20
C ASP A 153 -0.85 -15.43 -10.55
N SER A 154 -0.38 -14.55 -11.43
CA SER A 154 1.04 -14.47 -11.79
C SER A 154 1.87 -13.98 -10.59
N GLU A 155 2.81 -14.81 -10.18
CA GLU A 155 3.72 -14.44 -9.09
C GLU A 155 4.69 -13.35 -9.56
N LEU A 156 4.70 -12.23 -8.86
CA LEU A 156 5.79 -11.26 -9.00
C LEU A 156 7.12 -11.92 -8.57
N PRO A 157 8.23 -11.64 -9.26
CA PRO A 157 9.52 -12.23 -8.92
C PRO A 157 10.02 -11.80 -7.54
N PHE A 158 10.83 -12.64 -6.90
CA PHE A 158 11.59 -12.29 -5.72
C PHE A 158 13.00 -11.79 -6.13
N PRO A 159 13.65 -10.88 -5.35
CA PRO A 159 13.16 -10.32 -4.08
C PRO A 159 12.05 -9.30 -4.27
N ARG A 160 11.11 -9.25 -3.31
CA ARG A 160 9.99 -8.29 -3.28
C ARG A 160 10.16 -7.28 -2.17
N ARG A 161 9.68 -6.05 -2.42
CA ARG A 161 9.57 -4.98 -1.43
C ARG A 161 8.11 -4.74 -1.10
N TYR A 162 7.84 -4.41 0.17
CA TYR A 162 6.52 -4.12 0.69
C TYR A 162 6.57 -2.88 1.58
N GLY A 163 5.69 -1.92 1.31
CA GLY A 163 5.45 -0.75 2.17
C GLY A 163 4.47 -1.05 3.30
N THR A 164 3.75 -2.20 3.20
CA THR A 164 2.78 -2.58 4.21
C THR A 164 2.94 -4.05 4.60
N ILE A 165 2.93 -4.31 5.92
CA ILE A 165 3.01 -5.69 6.45
C ILE A 165 1.81 -6.54 6.00
N ARG A 166 0.63 -5.92 5.82
CA ARG A 166 -0.58 -6.63 5.40
C ARG A 166 -0.44 -7.22 4.01
N ARG A 167 0.14 -6.45 3.09
CA ARG A 167 0.42 -6.94 1.74
C ARG A 167 1.45 -8.06 1.78
N CYS A 168 2.55 -7.86 2.51
CA CYS A 168 3.57 -8.88 2.70
C CYS A 168 2.98 -10.20 3.19
N ILE A 169 2.19 -10.16 4.27
CA ILE A 169 1.57 -11.37 4.84
C ILE A 169 0.56 -11.98 3.87
N SER A 170 -0.25 -11.17 3.18
CA SER A 170 -1.22 -11.70 2.19
C SER A 170 -0.53 -12.47 1.08
N ASP A 171 0.58 -11.97 0.56
CA ASP A 171 1.37 -12.64 -0.47
C ASP A 171 2.02 -13.93 0.08
N LEU A 172 2.66 -13.85 1.26
CA LEU A 172 3.39 -15.01 1.82
C LEU A 172 2.48 -16.14 2.26
N VAL A 173 1.26 -15.85 2.71
CA VAL A 173 0.26 -16.89 3.05
C VAL A 173 -0.24 -17.62 1.81
N ALA A 174 -0.27 -16.95 0.66
CA ALA A 174 -0.71 -17.55 -0.61
C ALA A 174 0.38 -18.36 -1.31
N LEU A 175 1.63 -18.26 -0.86
CA LEU A 175 2.79 -18.88 -1.51
C LEU A 175 3.40 -19.99 -0.66
N ASP A 176 3.81 -21.07 -1.31
CA ASP A 176 4.57 -22.14 -0.67
C ASP A 176 6.07 -21.87 -0.68
N GLY A 177 6.77 -22.38 0.32
CA GLY A 177 8.23 -22.38 0.39
C GLY A 177 8.80 -21.64 1.59
N GLU A 178 10.14 -21.56 1.63
CA GLU A 178 10.86 -20.81 2.64
C GLU A 178 11.11 -19.39 2.15
N PHE A 179 11.03 -18.45 3.10
CA PHE A 179 11.27 -17.04 2.84
C PHE A 179 12.27 -16.47 3.83
N TYR A 180 13.00 -15.48 3.38
CA TYR A 180 13.94 -14.70 4.17
C TYR A 180 13.57 -13.23 4.08
N ALA A 181 13.65 -12.52 5.19
CA ALA A 181 13.27 -11.12 5.24
C ALA A 181 14.40 -10.22 5.72
N THR A 182 14.42 -9.01 5.19
CA THR A 182 15.13 -7.85 5.73
C THR A 182 14.10 -6.78 6.02
N ILE A 183 14.02 -6.38 7.27
CA ILE A 183 13.04 -5.42 7.79
C ILE A 183 13.79 -4.17 8.23
N GLU A 184 13.45 -3.03 7.67
CA GLU A 184 13.87 -1.72 8.16
C GLU A 184 12.74 -1.10 8.98
N GLY A 185 13.05 -0.68 10.19
CA GLY A 185 12.04 -0.15 11.10
C GLY A 185 12.64 0.48 12.35
N ARG A 186 11.87 0.47 13.41
CA ARG A 186 12.31 0.90 14.75
C ARG A 186 11.83 -0.08 15.81
N GLU A 187 12.60 -0.24 16.87
CA GLU A 187 12.18 -0.98 18.04
C GLU A 187 10.97 -0.29 18.71
N VAL A 188 9.95 -1.07 19.03
CA VAL A 188 8.67 -0.52 19.54
C VAL A 188 8.82 0.16 20.88
N GLU A 189 9.65 -0.37 21.79
CA GLU A 189 9.80 0.17 23.14
C GLU A 189 10.72 1.40 23.21
N SER A 190 11.86 1.37 22.51
CA SER A 190 12.85 2.45 22.56
C SER A 190 12.64 3.52 21.48
N GLY A 191 12.05 3.15 20.34
CA GLY A 191 11.96 3.98 19.16
C GLY A 191 13.27 4.09 18.36
N ASP A 192 14.30 3.33 18.71
CA ASP A 192 15.57 3.33 18.02
C ASP A 192 15.46 2.62 16.65
N SER A 193 16.18 3.12 15.66
CA SER A 193 16.24 2.49 14.33
C SER A 193 16.82 1.09 14.41
N TRP A 194 16.15 0.13 13.80
CA TRP A 194 16.55 -1.26 13.83
C TRP A 194 16.40 -1.91 12.45
N VAL A 195 17.38 -2.73 12.08
CA VAL A 195 17.32 -3.58 10.88
C VAL A 195 17.35 -5.03 11.32
N VAL A 196 16.31 -5.77 11.01
CA VAL A 196 16.15 -7.20 11.34
C VAL A 196 16.33 -8.01 10.08
N GLN A 197 17.18 -9.06 10.15
CA GLN A 197 17.42 -9.99 9.03
C GLN A 197 17.31 -11.43 9.52
N GLY A 198 16.60 -12.26 8.76
CA GLY A 198 16.48 -13.67 9.11
C GLY A 198 15.49 -14.43 8.24
N ARG A 199 15.25 -15.68 8.65
CA ARG A 199 14.28 -16.55 8.01
C ARG A 199 12.88 -16.22 8.53
N VAL A 200 11.93 -16.13 7.64
CA VAL A 200 10.51 -16.02 8.01
C VAL A 200 10.06 -17.34 8.61
N GLU A 201 9.62 -17.32 9.86
CA GLU A 201 9.17 -18.51 10.57
C GLU A 201 7.66 -18.66 10.54
N THR A 202 6.95 -17.56 10.77
CA THR A 202 5.49 -17.54 10.82
C THR A 202 4.95 -16.24 10.23
N VAL A 203 3.84 -16.36 9.53
CA VAL A 203 3.03 -15.22 9.08
C VAL A 203 1.59 -15.42 9.56
N SER A 204 0.95 -14.39 10.12
CA SER A 204 -0.40 -14.53 10.64
C SER A 204 -1.20 -13.25 10.61
N PHE A 205 -2.52 -13.42 10.46
CA PHE A 205 -3.49 -12.38 10.78
C PHE A 205 -4.20 -12.75 12.08
N GLY A 206 -4.44 -11.80 12.95
CA GLY A 206 -5.34 -11.95 14.09
C GLY A 206 -6.76 -12.36 13.65
N PRO A 207 -7.60 -12.82 14.60
CA PRO A 207 -8.91 -13.42 14.30
C PRO A 207 -9.82 -12.57 13.39
N ASN A 208 -9.77 -11.26 13.55
CA ASN A 208 -10.54 -10.29 12.75
C ASN A 208 -9.68 -9.59 11.69
N ARG A 209 -8.47 -10.10 11.42
CA ARG A 209 -7.46 -9.46 10.55
C ARG A 209 -7.07 -8.04 11.01
N GLU A 210 -7.26 -7.73 12.28
CA GLU A 210 -6.91 -6.42 12.86
C GLU A 210 -5.40 -6.29 13.06
N VAL A 211 -4.76 -7.35 13.53
CA VAL A 211 -3.31 -7.44 13.73
C VAL A 211 -2.72 -8.31 12.62
N ALA A 212 -1.60 -7.89 12.10
CA ALA A 212 -0.83 -8.59 11.07
C ALA A 212 0.61 -8.72 11.58
N THR A 213 1.04 -9.93 11.88
CA THR A 213 2.35 -10.23 12.47
C THR A 213 3.15 -11.16 11.58
N LEU A 214 4.43 -10.86 11.45
CA LEU A 214 5.45 -11.66 10.77
C LEU A 214 6.53 -11.98 11.80
N VAL A 215 6.83 -13.25 12.01
CA VAL A 215 7.93 -13.66 12.90
C VAL A 215 9.17 -13.97 12.07
N VAL A 216 10.27 -13.31 12.38
CA VAL A 216 11.57 -13.50 11.73
C VAL A 216 12.55 -14.14 12.72
N MET A 217 13.08 -15.31 12.37
CA MET A 217 14.12 -15.98 13.15
C MET A 217 15.48 -15.40 12.78
N THR A 218 16.08 -14.69 13.70
CA THR A 218 17.44 -14.12 13.61
C THR A 218 18.47 -15.01 14.31
N GLU A 219 19.74 -14.61 14.25
CA GLU A 219 20.81 -15.29 15.02
C GLU A 219 20.61 -15.17 16.55
N ASP A 220 19.98 -14.11 17.01
CA ASP A 220 19.73 -13.83 18.43
C ASP A 220 18.38 -14.38 18.93
N GLY A 221 17.56 -14.93 18.04
CA GLY A 221 16.24 -15.50 18.34
C GLY A 221 15.11 -14.95 17.47
N PRO A 222 13.85 -15.31 17.78
CA PRO A 222 12.70 -14.81 17.06
C PRO A 222 12.45 -13.33 17.35
N VAL A 223 12.05 -12.59 16.33
CA VAL A 223 11.64 -11.19 16.40
C VAL A 223 10.23 -11.07 15.81
N ASP A 224 9.32 -10.53 16.59
CA ASP A 224 7.96 -10.24 16.16
C ASP A 224 7.91 -8.89 15.42
N VAL A 225 7.47 -8.92 14.17
CA VAL A 225 7.41 -7.75 13.29
C VAL A 225 5.98 -7.32 13.10
N GLY A 226 5.69 -6.08 13.48
CA GLY A 226 4.42 -5.41 13.22
C GLY A 226 4.51 -4.39 12.09
N GLY A 227 3.37 -3.85 11.69
CA GLY A 227 3.30 -2.71 10.76
C GLY A 227 3.52 -1.38 11.46
N GLN A 228 3.33 -0.30 10.75
CA GLN A 228 3.36 1.04 11.34
C GLN A 228 2.36 1.15 12.50
N VAL A 229 2.76 1.84 13.58
CA VAL A 229 2.05 1.93 14.87
C VAL A 229 1.90 0.57 15.58
N ALA A 230 2.83 -0.37 15.37
CA ALA A 230 2.92 -1.59 16.15
C ALA A 230 3.04 -1.29 17.66
N ALA A 231 2.41 -2.13 18.48
CA ALA A 231 2.36 -1.91 19.94
C ALA A 231 2.59 -3.19 20.75
N TYR A 232 2.55 -4.34 20.11
CA TYR A 232 2.70 -5.65 20.77
C TYR A 232 3.91 -6.42 20.24
N GLU A 233 4.38 -6.04 19.07
CA GLU A 233 5.53 -6.63 18.37
C GLU A 233 6.83 -5.96 18.85
N ASP A 234 7.98 -6.53 18.48
CA ASP A 234 9.31 -6.02 18.86
C ASP A 234 9.74 -4.86 17.96
N ILE A 235 9.40 -4.93 16.67
CA ILE A 235 9.76 -3.92 15.67
C ILE A 235 8.54 -3.41 14.89
N GLU A 236 8.47 -2.10 14.72
CA GLU A 236 7.57 -1.41 13.80
C GLU A 236 8.24 -1.29 12.44
N ALA A 237 7.76 -2.04 11.43
CA ALA A 237 8.34 -2.08 10.10
C ALA A 237 7.91 -0.89 9.24
N TYR A 238 8.87 -0.27 8.55
CA TYR A 238 8.67 0.76 7.54
C TYR A 238 8.82 0.22 6.13
N GLU A 239 9.79 -0.66 5.92
CA GLU A 239 10.01 -1.38 4.68
C GLU A 239 10.33 -2.84 4.98
N ILE A 240 9.72 -3.73 4.20
CA ILE A 240 9.93 -5.17 4.30
C ILE A 240 10.44 -5.67 2.94
N ARG A 241 11.60 -6.29 2.91
CA ARG A 241 12.12 -6.98 1.72
C ARG A 241 12.13 -8.47 1.97
N VAL A 242 11.59 -9.23 1.03
CA VAL A 242 11.52 -10.69 1.13
C VAL A 242 12.23 -11.34 -0.04
N GLY A 243 13.01 -12.36 0.24
CA GLY A 243 13.70 -13.23 -0.73
C GLY A 243 13.39 -14.70 -0.51
N ARG A 244 13.81 -15.57 -1.47
CA ARG A 244 13.64 -17.02 -1.39
C ARG A 244 14.86 -17.75 -0.82
N ASP A 245 16.06 -17.27 -1.11
CA ASP A 245 17.30 -18.00 -0.81
C ASP A 245 18.07 -17.42 0.39
N ALA A 246 17.98 -16.12 0.60
CA ALA A 246 18.65 -15.39 1.67
C ALA A 246 17.93 -14.05 1.93
N PRO A 247 18.19 -13.40 3.12
CA PRO A 247 17.72 -12.05 3.36
C PRO A 247 18.23 -11.09 2.28
N PRO A 248 17.32 -10.33 1.61
CA PRO A 248 17.74 -9.34 0.63
C PRO A 248 18.62 -8.26 1.27
N THR A 249 19.52 -7.67 0.49
CA THR A 249 20.30 -6.51 0.95
C THR A 249 19.43 -5.28 1.16
N VAL A 250 19.83 -4.42 2.11
CA VAL A 250 19.22 -3.12 2.38
C VAL A 250 19.38 -2.17 1.19
#